data_92598c591835731e44e8d8f70854c551
#
_entry.id   92598c591835731e44e8d8f70854c551
#
_cell.length_a   1.000
_cell.length_b   1.000
_cell.length_c   1.000
_cell.angle_alpha   90.00
_cell.angle_beta   90.00
_cell.angle_gamma   90.00
#
_symmetry.space_group_name_H-M   'P 1'
#
loop_
_entity.id
_entity.type
_entity.pdbx_description
1 polymer ?
#
loop_
_entity_poly.entity_id
_entity_poly.type
_entity_poly.pdbx_seq_one_letter_code
_entity_poly.pdbx_strand_id
1 'polypeptide(L)'
;FAVLTPAQPRPLSPMSRRPAPSKSAAQPRKPKFAPVTLSEQDGVRFLHFGTEWVQGAMRIRKPDHIELEYAQQMMSWMLFLDQPARIVQLGLGTGALTKACKRWYPEAQVTAVELNPSVIDVCRSMFKLPPDDDKLSVLDMDAMDFVQDRHHHRKVDVLQIDLYDATARGPVLDTPEFYRACANCLTPNGIATINLFGDHPSYKKNLAAIYPAFDAVIALPEVHEGNIVVIAFKSVPELDFADLYERAAVIREMTKLPARSWVNGIKSAVGTPV
;
A
#
# COMPACT_ATOMS: atom_id res chain seq x y z
N PHE A 1 9.80 102.77 -5.92
CA PHE A 1 8.48 102.14 -6.01
C PHE A 1 8.58 100.98 -6.94
N ALA A 2 8.59 99.74 -6.42
CA ALA A 2 8.64 98.52 -7.16
C ALA A 2 7.21 97.90 -7.12
N VAL A 3 6.61 97.68 -8.30
CA VAL A 3 5.33 97.06 -8.43
C VAL A 3 5.52 95.53 -8.58
N LEU A 4 4.97 94.79 -7.66
CA LEU A 4 4.94 93.36 -7.66
C LEU A 4 3.82 92.83 -8.56
N THR A 5 4.12 92.07 -9.61
CA THR A 5 3.16 91.45 -10.48
C THR A 5 2.83 90.02 -9.86
N PRO A 6 1.55 89.65 -9.75
CA PRO A 6 1.18 88.34 -9.20
C PRO A 6 1.46 87.16 -10.19
N ALA A 7 2.05 86.06 -9.68
CA ALA A 7 2.33 84.87 -10.43
C ALA A 7 1.05 84.09 -10.79
N GLN A 8 0.94 83.69 -12.06
CA GLN A 8 -0.14 82.88 -12.54
C GLN A 8 0.03 81.39 -12.08
N PRO A 9 -1.06 80.69 -11.78
CA PRO A 9 -1.00 79.30 -11.38
C PRO A 9 -0.68 78.39 -12.58
N ARG A 10 0.25 77.44 -12.36
CA ARG A 10 0.62 76.40 -13.32
C ARG A 10 -0.53 75.42 -13.46
N PRO A 11 -0.78 74.88 -14.67
CA PRO A 11 -1.80 73.83 -14.87
C PRO A 11 -1.30 72.53 -14.28
N LEU A 12 -2.19 71.83 -13.53
CA LEU A 12 -1.97 70.52 -12.98
C LEU A 12 -1.95 69.48 -14.12
N SER A 13 -0.83 68.77 -14.25
CA SER A 13 -0.74 67.60 -15.17
C SER A 13 -1.71 66.49 -14.75
N PRO A 14 -2.34 65.79 -15.65
CA PRO A 14 -3.26 64.69 -15.32
C PRO A 14 -2.46 63.54 -14.65
N MET A 15 -2.89 63.16 -13.45
CA MET A 15 -2.40 61.95 -12.77
C MET A 15 -2.67 60.74 -13.62
N SER A 16 -1.60 60.13 -14.14
CA SER A 16 -1.60 58.81 -14.75
C SER A 16 -2.15 57.77 -13.75
N ARG A 17 -3.33 57.26 -14.00
CA ARG A 17 -3.88 56.10 -13.28
C ARG A 17 -2.96 54.90 -13.55
N ARG A 18 -2.24 54.40 -12.53
CA ARG A 18 -1.59 53.09 -12.60
C ARG A 18 -2.64 52.02 -12.91
N PRO A 19 -2.44 51.16 -13.90
CA PRO A 19 -3.33 50.02 -14.09
C PRO A 19 -3.25 49.12 -12.86
N ALA A 20 -4.45 48.71 -12.38
CA ALA A 20 -4.56 47.73 -11.31
C ALA A 20 -3.82 46.44 -11.70
N PRO A 21 -3.14 45.77 -10.77
CA PRO A 21 -2.46 44.50 -11.07
C PRO A 21 -3.51 43.50 -11.58
N SER A 22 -3.33 43.03 -12.79
CA SER A 22 -4.13 41.94 -13.35
C SER A 22 -4.01 40.76 -12.41
N LYS A 23 -5.12 40.24 -11.90
CA LYS A 23 -5.18 38.97 -11.17
C LYS A 23 -4.65 37.94 -12.16
N SER A 24 -3.39 37.51 -11.96
CA SER A 24 -2.84 36.34 -12.62
C SER A 24 -3.82 35.20 -12.35
N ALA A 25 -4.42 34.66 -13.40
CA ALA A 25 -5.22 33.46 -13.30
C ALA A 25 -4.32 32.37 -12.68
N ALA A 26 -4.68 31.94 -11.48
CA ALA A 26 -3.96 30.87 -10.80
C ALA A 26 -3.98 29.66 -11.73
N GLN A 27 -2.82 29.22 -12.19
CA GLN A 27 -2.71 27.99 -12.96
C GLN A 27 -3.33 26.87 -12.10
N PRO A 28 -4.16 25.99 -12.68
CA PRO A 28 -4.74 24.87 -11.93
C PRO A 28 -3.58 24.08 -11.32
N ARG A 29 -3.56 23.97 -10.00
CA ARG A 29 -2.59 23.15 -9.27
C ARG A 29 -2.74 21.72 -9.81
N LYS A 30 -1.67 21.11 -10.31
CA LYS A 30 -1.65 19.68 -10.64
C LYS A 30 -2.21 18.90 -9.45
N PRO A 31 -3.14 17.94 -9.66
CA PRO A 31 -3.64 17.12 -8.57
C PRO A 31 -2.46 16.45 -7.87
N LYS A 32 -2.47 16.42 -6.55
CA LYS A 32 -1.40 15.84 -5.72
C LYS A 32 -1.28 14.33 -5.96
N PHE A 33 -2.40 13.67 -6.31
CA PHE A 33 -2.51 12.24 -6.53
C PHE A 33 -3.07 11.95 -7.92
N ALA A 34 -2.77 10.75 -8.43
CA ALA A 34 -3.42 10.25 -9.63
C ALA A 34 -4.95 10.15 -9.41
N PRO A 35 -5.76 10.40 -10.45
CA PRO A 35 -7.21 10.27 -10.32
C PRO A 35 -7.58 8.80 -10.06
N VAL A 36 -8.50 8.59 -9.11
CA VAL A 36 -9.08 7.29 -8.83
C VAL A 36 -10.25 7.05 -9.78
N THR A 37 -10.19 5.97 -10.57
CA THR A 37 -11.22 5.57 -11.51
C THR A 37 -11.65 4.13 -11.30
N LEU A 38 -12.85 3.78 -11.74
CA LEU A 38 -13.43 2.46 -11.58
C LEU A 38 -13.86 1.88 -12.93
N SER A 39 -13.77 0.56 -13.06
CA SER A 39 -14.41 -0.19 -14.13
C SER A 39 -15.13 -1.42 -13.57
N GLU A 40 -16.05 -1.98 -14.34
CA GLU A 40 -16.73 -3.23 -13.98
C GLU A 40 -16.77 -4.15 -15.19
N GLN A 41 -16.41 -5.41 -14.97
CA GLN A 41 -16.50 -6.44 -15.96
C GLN A 41 -16.82 -7.79 -15.29
N ASP A 42 -17.76 -8.54 -15.85
CA ASP A 42 -18.13 -9.90 -15.41
C ASP A 42 -18.44 -10.03 -13.90
N GLY A 43 -19.04 -8.96 -13.33
CA GLY A 43 -19.41 -8.90 -11.91
C GLY A 43 -18.23 -8.63 -10.96
N VAL A 44 -17.10 -8.21 -11.52
CA VAL A 44 -15.93 -7.73 -10.77
C VAL A 44 -15.79 -6.23 -10.98
N ARG A 45 -15.57 -5.50 -9.89
CA ARG A 45 -15.24 -4.07 -9.86
C ARG A 45 -13.75 -3.90 -9.67
N PHE A 46 -13.15 -3.06 -10.50
CA PHE A 46 -11.72 -2.78 -10.51
C PHE A 46 -11.44 -1.33 -10.12
N LEU A 47 -10.35 -1.14 -9.41
CA LEU A 47 -9.77 0.16 -9.05
C LEU A 47 -8.59 0.47 -9.97
N HIS A 48 -8.50 1.72 -10.44
CA HIS A 48 -7.42 2.22 -11.29
C HIS A 48 -6.94 3.59 -10.81
N PHE A 49 -5.70 3.95 -11.13
CA PHE A 49 -5.12 5.28 -10.88
C PHE A 49 -4.97 6.07 -12.19
N GLY A 50 -6.09 6.25 -12.91
CA GLY A 50 -6.13 7.00 -14.17
C GLY A 50 -5.40 6.33 -15.34
N THR A 51 -5.04 5.06 -15.23
CA THR A 51 -4.43 4.21 -16.24
C THR A 51 -5.25 2.92 -16.39
N GLU A 52 -4.88 2.06 -17.34
CA GLU A 52 -5.51 0.74 -17.50
C GLU A 52 -5.05 -0.28 -16.44
N TRP A 53 -3.97 0.00 -15.71
CA TRP A 53 -3.45 -0.89 -14.68
C TRP A 53 -4.44 -1.08 -13.54
N VAL A 54 -4.70 -2.34 -13.17
CA VAL A 54 -5.55 -2.70 -12.06
C VAL A 54 -4.79 -2.55 -10.75
N GLN A 55 -5.31 -1.71 -9.86
CA GLN A 55 -4.76 -1.48 -8.51
C GLN A 55 -5.47 -2.32 -7.45
N GLY A 56 -6.55 -2.96 -7.81
CA GLY A 56 -7.31 -3.86 -6.95
C GLY A 56 -8.61 -4.27 -7.59
N ALA A 57 -9.20 -5.35 -7.10
CA ALA A 57 -10.44 -5.90 -7.60
C ALA A 57 -11.34 -6.42 -6.47
N MET A 58 -12.65 -6.40 -6.70
CA MET A 58 -13.64 -6.96 -5.79
C MET A 58 -14.77 -7.60 -6.58
N ARG A 59 -15.08 -8.87 -6.31
CA ARG A 59 -16.28 -9.51 -6.82
C ARG A 59 -17.51 -8.94 -6.12
N ILE A 60 -18.40 -8.30 -6.89
CA ILE A 60 -19.54 -7.53 -6.35
C ILE A 60 -20.45 -8.40 -5.47
N ARG A 61 -20.71 -9.63 -5.89
CA ARG A 61 -21.56 -10.58 -5.14
C ARG A 61 -20.85 -11.30 -3.99
N LYS A 62 -19.52 -11.20 -3.90
CA LYS A 62 -18.68 -11.79 -2.84
C LYS A 62 -17.60 -10.80 -2.40
N PRO A 63 -17.99 -9.70 -1.77
CA PRO A 63 -17.07 -8.58 -1.49
C PRO A 63 -15.93 -8.92 -0.54
N ASP A 64 -16.05 -10.01 0.23
CA ASP A 64 -15.02 -10.49 1.16
C ASP A 64 -14.04 -11.49 0.51
N HIS A 65 -14.28 -11.87 -0.74
CA HIS A 65 -13.38 -12.75 -1.48
C HIS A 65 -12.17 -11.93 -1.98
N ILE A 66 -10.96 -12.47 -1.79
CA ILE A 66 -9.76 -11.90 -2.38
C ILE A 66 -9.71 -12.34 -3.85
N GLU A 67 -9.98 -11.43 -4.78
CA GLU A 67 -10.14 -11.73 -6.19
C GLU A 67 -8.79 -11.92 -6.90
N LEU A 68 -7.79 -11.08 -6.59
CA LEU A 68 -6.50 -11.10 -7.26
C LEU A 68 -5.56 -12.15 -6.64
N GLU A 69 -4.89 -12.89 -7.49
CA GLU A 69 -4.09 -14.04 -7.11
C GLU A 69 -2.88 -13.66 -6.24
N TYR A 70 -2.21 -12.54 -6.57
CA TYR A 70 -1.11 -12.04 -5.74
C TYR A 70 -1.59 -11.64 -4.32
N ALA A 71 -2.76 -11.03 -4.21
CA ALA A 71 -3.32 -10.66 -2.93
C ALA A 71 -3.68 -11.90 -2.09
N GLN A 72 -4.11 -13.00 -2.74
CA GLN A 72 -4.24 -14.30 -2.07
C GLN A 72 -2.87 -14.79 -1.56
N GLN A 73 -1.80 -14.70 -2.39
CA GLN A 73 -0.44 -15.06 -1.95
C GLN A 73 0.08 -14.19 -0.81
N MET A 74 -0.30 -12.91 -0.74
CA MET A 74 0.06 -12.04 0.39
C MET A 74 -0.50 -12.51 1.73
N MET A 75 -1.45 -13.44 1.74
CA MET A 75 -1.93 -14.12 2.95
C MET A 75 -1.08 -15.32 3.36
N SER A 76 0.02 -15.62 2.67
CA SER A 76 0.90 -16.79 2.94
C SER A 76 1.57 -16.76 4.32
N TRP A 77 1.63 -15.62 4.99
CA TRP A 77 2.05 -15.51 6.40
C TRP A 77 1.21 -16.38 7.35
N MET A 78 -0.05 -16.70 6.98
CA MET A 78 -0.93 -17.58 7.74
C MET A 78 -0.36 -18.99 7.93
N LEU A 79 0.58 -19.41 7.09
CA LEU A 79 1.29 -20.68 7.25
C LEU A 79 2.18 -20.72 8.51
N PHE A 80 2.58 -19.56 9.02
CA PHE A 80 3.56 -19.42 10.09
C PHE A 80 3.03 -18.80 11.38
N LEU A 81 1.92 -18.06 11.30
CA LEU A 81 1.30 -17.38 12.44
C LEU A 81 -0.19 -17.72 12.53
N ASP A 82 -0.59 -18.24 13.71
CA ASP A 82 -1.98 -18.65 13.97
C ASP A 82 -2.87 -17.50 14.44
N GLN A 83 -2.36 -16.70 15.36
CA GLN A 83 -3.12 -15.66 16.05
C GLN A 83 -2.29 -14.38 16.17
N PRO A 84 -2.12 -13.65 15.06
CA PRO A 84 -1.47 -12.35 15.11
C PRO A 84 -2.30 -11.38 15.95
N ALA A 85 -1.66 -10.63 16.84
CA ALA A 85 -2.33 -9.60 17.62
C ALA A 85 -2.45 -8.29 16.83
N ARG A 86 -1.48 -8.01 15.94
CA ARG A 86 -1.47 -6.78 15.14
C ARG A 86 -1.04 -7.05 13.69
N ILE A 87 -1.93 -6.68 12.78
CA ILE A 87 -1.73 -6.77 11.33
C ILE A 87 -1.74 -5.36 10.76
N VAL A 88 -0.71 -5.00 9.98
CA VAL A 88 -0.60 -3.69 9.33
C VAL A 88 -0.48 -3.88 7.82
N GLN A 89 -1.21 -3.07 7.07
CA GLN A 89 -1.11 -3.00 5.62
C GLN A 89 -0.60 -1.61 5.21
N LEU A 90 0.46 -1.59 4.42
CA LEU A 90 0.96 -0.41 3.76
C LEU A 90 0.45 -0.43 2.32
N GLY A 91 -0.47 0.47 2.01
CA GLY A 91 -1.32 0.44 0.83
C GLY A 91 -2.67 -0.22 1.12
N LEU A 92 -3.76 0.41 0.68
CA LEU A 92 -5.14 -0.06 0.90
C LEU A 92 -5.73 -0.74 -0.33
N GLY A 93 -5.51 -0.19 -1.52
CA GLY A 93 -6.14 -0.65 -2.75
C GLY A 93 -7.67 -0.69 -2.62
N THR A 94 -8.28 -1.85 -2.86
CA THR A 94 -9.72 -2.08 -2.66
C THR A 94 -10.09 -2.55 -1.26
N GLY A 95 -9.13 -2.55 -0.32
CA GLY A 95 -9.31 -3.08 1.03
C GLY A 95 -9.50 -4.60 1.09
N ALA A 96 -9.08 -5.34 0.07
CA ALA A 96 -9.27 -6.78 0.01
C ALA A 96 -8.57 -7.49 1.18
N LEU A 97 -7.28 -7.17 1.42
CA LEU A 97 -6.51 -7.72 2.53
C LEU A 97 -7.07 -7.26 3.89
N THR A 98 -7.46 -5.99 3.99
CA THR A 98 -8.03 -5.40 5.21
C THR A 98 -9.30 -6.11 5.64
N LYS A 99 -10.25 -6.29 4.71
CA LYS A 99 -11.51 -7.02 4.96
C LYS A 99 -11.26 -8.48 5.33
N ALA A 100 -10.36 -9.14 4.63
CA ALA A 100 -9.99 -10.52 4.89
C ALA A 100 -9.38 -10.70 6.27
N CYS A 101 -8.40 -9.87 6.66
CA CYS A 101 -7.77 -9.91 7.97
C CYS A 101 -8.78 -9.65 9.08
N LYS A 102 -9.63 -8.62 8.95
CA LYS A 102 -10.68 -8.34 9.92
C LYS A 102 -11.66 -9.51 10.10
N ARG A 103 -12.01 -10.18 9.01
CA ARG A 103 -12.95 -11.30 9.03
C ARG A 103 -12.37 -12.56 9.67
N TRP A 104 -11.13 -12.93 9.28
CA TRP A 104 -10.54 -14.19 9.71
C TRP A 104 -9.79 -14.09 11.03
N TYR A 105 -9.43 -12.88 11.45
CA TYR A 105 -8.74 -12.58 12.71
C TYR A 105 -9.46 -11.48 13.50
N PRO A 106 -10.69 -11.74 13.99
CA PRO A 106 -11.53 -10.72 14.61
C PRO A 106 -10.91 -10.13 15.89
N GLU A 107 -9.99 -10.85 16.55
CA GLU A 107 -9.29 -10.37 17.73
C GLU A 107 -8.05 -9.52 17.42
N ALA A 108 -7.56 -9.56 16.18
CA ALA A 108 -6.41 -8.78 15.78
C ALA A 108 -6.75 -7.30 15.59
N GLN A 109 -5.80 -6.44 15.95
CA GLN A 109 -5.81 -5.03 15.54
C GLN A 109 -5.35 -4.94 14.09
N VAL A 110 -6.23 -4.54 13.19
CA VAL A 110 -5.94 -4.35 11.76
C VAL A 110 -5.79 -2.87 11.47
N THR A 111 -4.66 -2.47 10.92
CA THR A 111 -4.40 -1.08 10.51
C THR A 111 -4.03 -1.06 9.04
N ALA A 112 -4.72 -0.27 8.24
CA ALA A 112 -4.34 0.02 6.86
C ALA A 112 -3.82 1.47 6.78
N VAL A 113 -2.71 1.66 6.08
CA VAL A 113 -2.07 2.97 5.86
C VAL A 113 -2.16 3.29 4.38
N GLU A 114 -2.83 4.37 4.04
CA GLU A 114 -3.05 4.80 2.65
C GLU A 114 -2.71 6.28 2.49
N LEU A 115 -1.90 6.58 1.49
CA LEU A 115 -1.44 7.95 1.22
C LEU A 115 -2.51 8.82 0.53
N ASN A 116 -3.39 8.20 -0.26
CA ASN A 116 -4.38 8.90 -1.07
C ASN A 116 -5.76 8.85 -0.40
N PRO A 117 -6.27 9.94 0.20
CA PRO A 117 -7.57 9.95 0.86
C PRO A 117 -8.73 9.60 -0.08
N SER A 118 -8.59 9.87 -1.38
CA SER A 118 -9.61 9.48 -2.36
C SER A 118 -9.73 7.95 -2.52
N VAL A 119 -8.64 7.20 -2.32
CA VAL A 119 -8.69 5.73 -2.28
C VAL A 119 -9.48 5.27 -1.07
N ILE A 120 -9.28 5.88 0.10
CA ILE A 120 -10.03 5.56 1.33
C ILE A 120 -11.53 5.79 1.12
N ASP A 121 -11.91 6.95 0.57
CA ASP A 121 -13.31 7.32 0.31
C ASP A 121 -13.97 6.34 -0.67
N VAL A 122 -13.29 6.03 -1.78
CA VAL A 122 -13.79 5.08 -2.79
C VAL A 122 -13.86 3.67 -2.21
N CYS A 123 -12.89 3.27 -1.39
CA CYS A 123 -12.88 1.95 -0.76
C CYS A 123 -14.08 1.76 0.17
N ARG A 124 -14.43 2.77 0.96
CA ARG A 124 -15.62 2.75 1.83
C ARG A 124 -16.92 2.75 1.04
N SER A 125 -17.05 3.62 0.03
CA SER A 125 -18.28 3.79 -0.74
C SER A 125 -18.54 2.66 -1.74
N MET A 126 -17.48 2.16 -2.42
CA MET A 126 -17.60 1.28 -3.57
C MET A 126 -17.10 -0.13 -3.34
N PHE A 127 -16.17 -0.36 -2.38
CA PHE A 127 -15.55 -1.67 -2.15
C PHE A 127 -15.94 -2.31 -0.80
N LYS A 128 -16.98 -1.80 -0.15
CA LYS A 128 -17.51 -2.39 1.09
C LYS A 128 -16.49 -2.47 2.23
N LEU A 129 -15.52 -1.54 2.27
CA LEU A 129 -14.64 -1.42 3.43
C LEU A 129 -15.47 -0.98 4.65
N PRO A 130 -15.45 -1.72 5.76
CA PRO A 130 -16.20 -1.34 6.95
C PRO A 130 -15.65 -0.04 7.57
N PRO A 131 -16.46 0.70 8.33
CA PRO A 131 -15.97 1.84 9.10
C PRO A 131 -14.94 1.40 10.13
N ASP A 132 -14.12 2.36 10.60
CA ASP A 132 -13.21 2.13 11.71
C ASP A 132 -13.98 1.75 12.97
N ASP A 133 -13.39 0.87 13.76
CA ASP A 133 -13.89 0.43 15.06
C ASP A 133 -12.71 0.16 16.01
N ASP A 134 -12.96 -0.50 17.14
CA ASP A 134 -11.92 -0.86 18.11
C ASP A 134 -10.85 -1.83 17.59
N LYS A 135 -11.11 -2.50 16.46
CA LYS A 135 -10.22 -3.50 15.83
C LYS A 135 -9.76 -3.14 14.42
N LEU A 136 -10.29 -2.07 13.83
CA LEU A 136 -9.93 -1.61 12.49
C LEU A 136 -9.64 -0.11 12.49
N SER A 137 -8.50 0.27 11.96
CA SER A 137 -8.15 1.67 11.68
C SER A 137 -7.63 1.83 10.27
N VAL A 138 -8.12 2.85 9.54
CA VAL A 138 -7.60 3.22 8.23
C VAL A 138 -7.03 4.64 8.33
N LEU A 139 -5.72 4.75 8.12
CA LEU A 139 -4.96 5.98 8.32
C LEU A 139 -4.64 6.66 6.97
N ASP A 140 -5.03 7.93 6.84
CA ASP A 140 -4.54 8.83 5.78
C ASP A 140 -3.13 9.29 6.16
N MET A 141 -2.11 8.54 5.73
CA MET A 141 -0.72 8.73 6.16
C MET A 141 0.26 8.16 5.13
N ASP A 142 1.47 8.74 5.07
CA ASP A 142 2.58 8.15 4.34
C ASP A 142 3.10 6.89 5.05
N ALA A 143 3.31 5.82 4.27
CA ALA A 143 3.83 4.56 4.81
C ALA A 143 5.23 4.71 5.44
N MET A 144 6.09 5.62 4.92
CA MET A 144 7.39 5.90 5.51
C MET A 144 7.24 6.53 6.90
N ASP A 145 6.32 7.50 7.06
CA ASP A 145 6.06 8.14 8.36
C ASP A 145 5.57 7.10 9.38
N PHE A 146 4.70 6.18 8.95
CA PHE A 146 4.21 5.11 9.81
C PHE A 146 5.34 4.20 10.30
N VAL A 147 6.20 3.70 9.40
CA VAL A 147 7.24 2.73 9.80
C VAL A 147 8.40 3.37 10.54
N GLN A 148 8.61 4.68 10.41
CA GLN A 148 9.62 5.42 11.17
C GLN A 148 9.16 5.80 12.58
N ASP A 149 7.86 5.77 12.85
CA ASP A 149 7.35 6.06 14.19
C ASP A 149 7.72 4.93 15.16
N ARG A 150 8.51 5.29 16.18
CA ARG A 150 8.99 4.36 17.21
C ARG A 150 7.85 3.70 18.01
N HIS A 151 6.66 4.30 18.02
CA HIS A 151 5.50 3.70 18.67
C HIS A 151 5.08 2.36 18.03
N HIS A 152 5.48 2.11 16.78
CA HIS A 152 5.20 0.86 16.08
C HIS A 152 6.31 -0.17 16.21
N HIS A 153 7.50 0.20 16.71
CA HIS A 153 8.64 -0.72 16.79
C HIS A 153 8.33 -1.94 17.65
N ARG A 154 8.65 -3.13 17.11
CA ARG A 154 8.50 -4.45 17.75
C ARG A 154 7.07 -4.77 18.18
N LYS A 155 6.07 -4.26 17.49
CA LYS A 155 4.65 -4.43 17.83
C LYS A 155 3.80 -5.03 16.73
N VAL A 156 4.31 -5.17 15.53
CA VAL A 156 3.58 -5.66 14.36
C VAL A 156 3.92 -7.12 14.14
N ASP A 157 2.91 -7.99 14.13
CA ASP A 157 3.11 -9.41 13.88
C ASP A 157 3.11 -9.71 12.37
N VAL A 158 2.25 -9.01 11.63
CA VAL A 158 2.15 -9.13 10.18
C VAL A 158 2.19 -7.75 9.53
N LEU A 159 3.12 -7.55 8.60
CA LEU A 159 3.24 -6.34 7.79
C LEU A 159 3.06 -6.69 6.31
N GLN A 160 1.97 -6.24 5.69
CA GLN A 160 1.70 -6.47 4.27
C GLN A 160 2.03 -5.19 3.48
N ILE A 161 2.95 -5.27 2.52
CA ILE A 161 3.47 -4.13 1.77
C ILE A 161 3.00 -4.25 0.32
N ASP A 162 2.05 -3.38 -0.07
CA ASP A 162 1.45 -3.34 -1.40
C ASP A 162 1.34 -1.88 -1.88
N LEU A 163 2.51 -1.27 -2.14
CA LEU A 163 2.66 0.14 -2.44
C LEU A 163 2.96 0.34 -3.94
N TYR A 164 1.94 0.63 -4.73
CA TYR A 164 2.05 0.82 -6.17
C TYR A 164 1.64 2.23 -6.59
N ASP A 165 2.29 2.76 -7.63
CA ASP A 165 1.87 3.98 -8.32
C ASP A 165 1.04 3.68 -9.58
N ALA A 166 0.61 4.74 -10.26
CA ALA A 166 -0.19 4.63 -11.48
C ALA A 166 0.52 3.95 -12.66
N THR A 167 1.84 3.74 -12.57
CA THR A 167 2.66 3.12 -13.62
C THR A 167 3.01 1.66 -13.33
N ALA A 168 2.32 1.03 -12.38
CA ALA A 168 2.59 -0.32 -11.87
C ALA A 168 4.02 -0.47 -11.29
N ARG A 169 4.62 0.64 -10.84
CA ARG A 169 5.87 0.62 -10.10
C ARG A 169 5.57 0.35 -8.63
N GLY A 170 6.09 -0.72 -8.09
CA GLY A 170 5.89 -1.06 -6.68
C GLY A 170 6.88 -2.10 -6.14
N PRO A 171 7.14 -2.03 -4.84
CA PRO A 171 6.85 -0.90 -3.96
C PRO A 171 7.55 0.39 -4.38
N VAL A 172 6.84 1.50 -4.27
CA VAL A 172 7.41 2.83 -4.59
C VAL A 172 8.46 3.29 -3.57
N LEU A 173 8.37 2.78 -2.34
CA LEU A 173 9.37 2.93 -1.29
C LEU A 173 10.32 1.72 -1.35
N ASP A 174 11.43 1.87 -2.09
CA ASP A 174 12.33 0.78 -2.48
C ASP A 174 13.74 0.94 -1.89
N THR A 175 13.88 1.70 -0.79
CA THR A 175 15.19 2.00 -0.19
C THR A 175 15.53 1.05 0.96
N PRO A 176 16.84 0.82 1.26
CA PRO A 176 17.26 0.07 2.43
C PRO A 176 16.73 0.66 3.74
N GLU A 177 16.59 1.98 3.84
CA GLU A 177 16.04 2.68 5.00
C GLU A 177 14.59 2.27 5.26
N PHE A 178 13.77 2.21 4.20
CA PHE A 178 12.38 1.80 4.29
C PHE A 178 12.24 0.37 4.81
N TYR A 179 12.96 -0.59 4.19
CA TYR A 179 12.84 -1.99 4.62
C TYR A 179 13.42 -2.26 6.00
N ARG A 180 14.48 -1.55 6.41
CA ARG A 180 14.97 -1.59 7.81
C ARG A 180 13.92 -1.05 8.78
N ALA A 181 13.25 0.05 8.45
CA ALA A 181 12.16 0.60 9.26
C ALA A 181 10.97 -0.38 9.35
N CYS A 182 10.60 -1.03 8.24
CA CYS A 182 9.60 -2.11 8.23
C CYS A 182 10.00 -3.25 9.17
N ALA A 183 11.23 -3.75 9.08
CA ALA A 183 11.75 -4.82 9.94
C ALA A 183 11.80 -4.41 11.42
N ASN A 184 12.03 -3.12 11.73
CA ASN A 184 12.00 -2.61 13.10
C ASN A 184 10.60 -2.58 13.70
N CYS A 185 9.55 -2.47 12.90
CA CYS A 185 8.17 -2.56 13.35
C CYS A 185 7.79 -3.98 13.79
N LEU A 186 8.42 -5.01 13.21
CA LEU A 186 8.06 -6.40 13.46
C LEU A 186 8.43 -6.87 14.87
N THR A 187 7.53 -7.68 15.45
CA THR A 187 7.83 -8.50 16.63
C THR A 187 8.94 -9.51 16.30
N PRO A 188 9.57 -10.16 17.29
CA PRO A 188 10.62 -11.16 17.02
C PRO A 188 10.21 -12.28 16.05
N ASN A 189 8.94 -12.68 16.07
CA ASN A 189 8.38 -13.68 15.16
C ASN A 189 7.56 -13.04 14.02
N GLY A 190 7.70 -11.73 13.83
CA GLY A 190 6.92 -10.99 12.85
C GLY A 190 7.33 -11.31 11.42
N ILE A 191 6.37 -11.19 10.52
CA ILE A 191 6.49 -11.53 9.10
C ILE A 191 6.02 -10.37 8.24
N ALA A 192 6.77 -10.03 7.21
CA ALA A 192 6.32 -9.16 6.15
C ALA A 192 5.98 -9.96 4.90
N THR A 193 4.90 -9.62 4.20
CA THR A 193 4.63 -10.04 2.82
C THR A 193 4.68 -8.81 1.92
N ILE A 194 5.41 -8.92 0.82
CA ILE A 194 5.76 -7.79 -0.03
C ILE A 194 5.39 -8.13 -1.47
N ASN A 195 4.52 -7.33 -2.08
CA ASN A 195 4.14 -7.49 -3.47
C ASN A 195 5.15 -6.78 -4.38
N LEU A 196 5.86 -7.52 -5.21
CA LEU A 196 6.79 -7.03 -6.22
C LEU A 196 6.24 -7.30 -7.62
N PHE A 197 6.64 -6.48 -8.60
CA PHE A 197 6.34 -6.72 -10.00
C PHE A 197 7.61 -7.17 -10.73
N GLY A 198 7.67 -8.46 -11.10
CA GLY A 198 8.88 -9.14 -11.58
C GLY A 198 9.50 -8.55 -12.83
N ASP A 199 8.68 -8.12 -13.78
CA ASP A 199 9.13 -7.54 -15.06
C ASP A 199 9.57 -6.08 -14.94
N HIS A 200 9.29 -5.42 -13.81
CA HIS A 200 9.65 -4.01 -13.63
C HIS A 200 11.12 -3.86 -13.19
N PRO A 201 11.86 -2.85 -13.70
CA PRO A 201 13.25 -2.61 -13.30
C PRO A 201 13.46 -2.41 -11.78
N SER A 202 12.43 -1.96 -11.04
CA SER A 202 12.46 -1.81 -9.59
C SER A 202 12.54 -3.15 -8.81
N TYR A 203 12.23 -4.29 -9.44
CA TYR A 203 12.26 -5.61 -8.81
C TYR A 203 13.61 -5.93 -8.16
N LYS A 204 14.69 -5.82 -8.95
CA LYS A 204 16.06 -6.09 -8.45
C LYS A 204 16.47 -5.12 -7.35
N LYS A 205 16.09 -3.85 -7.47
CA LYS A 205 16.37 -2.82 -6.46
C LYS A 205 15.67 -3.12 -5.15
N ASN A 206 14.38 -3.49 -5.21
CA ASN A 206 13.62 -3.92 -4.03
C ASN A 206 14.26 -5.13 -3.36
N LEU A 207 14.58 -6.20 -4.10
CA LEU A 207 15.23 -7.38 -3.53
C LEU A 207 16.55 -7.05 -2.86
N ALA A 208 17.40 -6.23 -3.49
CA ALA A 208 18.68 -5.80 -2.93
C ALA A 208 18.52 -5.02 -1.60
N ALA A 209 17.38 -4.35 -1.41
CA ALA A 209 17.06 -3.64 -0.17
C ALA A 209 16.37 -4.53 0.88
N ILE A 210 15.60 -5.54 0.45
CA ILE A 210 14.88 -6.47 1.32
C ILE A 210 15.84 -7.45 2.00
N TYR A 211 16.72 -8.12 1.22
CA TYR A 211 17.61 -9.16 1.75
C TYR A 211 18.41 -8.75 2.98
N PRO A 212 19.05 -7.58 3.04
CA PRO A 212 19.83 -7.16 4.22
C PRO A 212 18.97 -6.68 5.40
N ALA A 213 17.67 -6.48 5.22
CA ALA A 213 16.77 -5.95 6.24
C ALA A 213 16.10 -7.04 7.10
N PHE A 214 16.03 -8.28 6.61
CA PHE A 214 15.34 -9.41 7.24
C PHE A 214 16.27 -10.61 7.39
N ASP A 215 16.03 -11.45 8.40
CA ASP A 215 16.87 -12.60 8.69
C ASP A 215 16.65 -13.79 7.72
N ALA A 216 15.46 -13.87 7.13
CA ALA A 216 15.15 -14.82 6.06
C ALA A 216 14.17 -14.21 5.05
N VAL A 217 14.34 -14.56 3.78
CA VAL A 217 13.53 -14.04 2.66
C VAL A 217 13.24 -15.18 1.70
N ILE A 218 11.96 -15.37 1.37
CA ILE A 218 11.50 -16.40 0.43
C ILE A 218 10.65 -15.70 -0.63
N ALA A 219 11.06 -15.76 -1.90
CA ALA A 219 10.24 -15.32 -3.02
C ALA A 219 9.36 -16.47 -3.48
N LEU A 220 8.04 -16.27 -3.49
CA LEU A 220 7.10 -17.24 -4.06
C LEU A 220 7.16 -17.20 -5.59
N PRO A 221 6.75 -18.27 -6.28
CA PRO A 221 6.65 -18.25 -7.72
C PRO A 221 5.73 -17.11 -8.20
N GLU A 222 6.12 -16.53 -9.34
CA GLU A 222 5.31 -15.54 -10.03
C GLU A 222 3.89 -16.05 -10.29
N VAL A 223 2.91 -15.22 -10.03
CA VAL A 223 1.51 -15.48 -10.38
C VAL A 223 1.13 -14.73 -11.64
N HIS A 224 -0.06 -15.02 -12.15
CA HIS A 224 -0.64 -14.33 -13.28
C HIS A 224 -0.45 -12.80 -13.14
N GLU A 225 -0.08 -12.14 -14.23
CA GLU A 225 0.16 -10.69 -14.30
C GLU A 225 1.54 -10.20 -13.79
N GLY A 226 2.49 -11.09 -13.54
CA GLY A 226 3.88 -10.71 -13.25
C GLY A 226 4.16 -10.35 -11.78
N ASN A 227 3.20 -10.55 -10.87
CA ASN A 227 3.42 -10.30 -9.46
C ASN A 227 4.22 -11.44 -8.80
N ILE A 228 5.17 -11.05 -7.96
CA ILE A 228 5.97 -11.95 -7.13
C ILE A 228 5.82 -11.52 -5.68
N VAL A 229 5.24 -12.37 -4.85
CA VAL A 229 5.13 -12.10 -3.41
C VAL A 229 6.35 -12.64 -2.69
N VAL A 230 6.99 -11.76 -1.93
CA VAL A 230 8.12 -12.10 -1.06
C VAL A 230 7.63 -12.22 0.37
N ILE A 231 7.98 -13.32 1.04
CA ILE A 231 7.80 -13.51 2.47
C ILE A 231 9.14 -13.19 3.15
N ALA A 232 9.15 -12.20 4.04
CA ALA A 232 10.34 -11.77 4.76
C ALA A 232 10.12 -11.92 6.27
N PHE A 233 11.07 -12.57 6.95
CA PHE A 233 10.95 -12.96 8.34
C PHE A 233 11.90 -12.15 9.23
N LYS A 234 11.40 -11.70 10.38
CA LYS A 234 12.23 -11.04 11.40
C LYS A 234 13.22 -11.99 12.05
N SER A 235 12.88 -13.26 12.16
CA SER A 235 13.77 -14.36 12.60
C SER A 235 13.64 -15.53 11.62
N VAL A 236 14.72 -16.27 11.42
CA VAL A 236 14.72 -17.43 10.51
C VAL A 236 13.62 -18.42 10.92
N PRO A 237 12.64 -18.74 10.06
CA PRO A 237 11.59 -19.68 10.39
C PRO A 237 12.10 -21.12 10.38
N GLU A 238 11.50 -21.96 11.22
CA GLU A 238 11.60 -23.40 11.06
C GLU A 238 10.68 -23.86 9.91
N LEU A 239 11.20 -24.67 9.00
CA LEU A 239 10.45 -25.15 7.83
C LEU A 239 10.22 -26.66 7.94
N ASP A 240 9.21 -27.08 8.69
CA ASP A 240 8.66 -28.42 8.61
C ASP A 240 7.57 -28.48 7.56
N PHE A 241 7.83 -29.15 6.43
CA PHE A 241 6.87 -29.21 5.33
C PHE A 241 5.65 -30.06 5.64
N ALA A 242 5.71 -31.04 6.53
CA ALA A 242 4.56 -31.81 6.96
C ALA A 242 3.57 -30.87 7.70
N ASP A 243 4.07 -30.14 8.68
CA ASP A 243 3.30 -29.18 9.46
C ASP A 243 2.73 -28.05 8.58
N LEU A 244 3.53 -27.54 7.62
CA LEU A 244 3.07 -26.51 6.69
C LEU A 244 1.93 -27.00 5.78
N TYR A 245 1.95 -28.28 5.34
CA TYR A 245 0.83 -28.83 4.57
C TYR A 245 -0.41 -29.05 5.41
N GLU A 246 -0.28 -29.48 6.67
CA GLU A 246 -1.41 -29.58 7.61
C GLU A 246 -2.02 -28.20 7.85
N ARG A 247 -1.17 -27.21 8.11
CA ARG A 247 -1.58 -25.81 8.25
C ARG A 247 -2.30 -25.29 7.02
N ALA A 248 -1.78 -25.58 5.82
CA ALA A 248 -2.41 -25.19 4.56
C ALA A 248 -3.80 -25.78 4.38
N ALA A 249 -4.04 -27.01 4.86
CA ALA A 249 -5.37 -27.64 4.83
C ALA A 249 -6.36 -26.86 5.71
N VAL A 250 -5.97 -26.49 6.93
CA VAL A 250 -6.78 -25.68 7.85
C VAL A 250 -7.12 -24.31 7.24
N ILE A 251 -6.11 -23.63 6.67
CA ILE A 251 -6.30 -22.33 6.01
C ILE A 251 -7.31 -22.45 4.86
N ARG A 252 -7.16 -23.48 4.02
CA ARG A 252 -8.08 -23.73 2.89
C ARG A 252 -9.51 -23.97 3.36
N GLU A 253 -9.69 -24.71 4.44
CA GLU A 253 -11.02 -24.95 5.00
C GLU A 253 -11.67 -23.65 5.47
N MET A 254 -10.93 -22.83 6.22
CA MET A 254 -11.38 -21.58 6.78
C MET A 254 -11.64 -20.49 5.73
N THR A 255 -10.78 -20.37 4.73
CA THR A 255 -10.73 -19.21 3.83
C THR A 255 -11.07 -19.50 2.37
N LYS A 256 -10.94 -20.75 1.94
CA LYS A 256 -10.95 -21.24 0.54
C LYS A 256 -9.75 -20.76 -0.29
N LEU A 257 -8.73 -20.16 0.34
CA LEU A 257 -7.50 -19.73 -0.34
C LEU A 257 -6.64 -20.95 -0.74
N PRO A 258 -5.80 -20.84 -1.78
CA PRO A 258 -4.98 -21.93 -2.31
C PRO A 258 -3.69 -22.16 -1.50
N ALA A 259 -3.80 -22.28 -0.16
CA ALA A 259 -2.66 -22.31 0.74
C ALA A 259 -1.64 -23.44 0.46
N ARG A 260 -2.12 -24.56 -0.10
CA ARG A 260 -1.24 -25.66 -0.51
C ARG A 260 -0.27 -25.24 -1.62
N SER A 261 -0.68 -24.38 -2.55
CA SER A 261 0.21 -23.87 -3.59
C SER A 261 1.32 -22.98 -3.03
N TRP A 262 1.04 -22.27 -1.94
CA TRP A 262 2.07 -21.46 -1.25
C TRP A 262 3.15 -22.35 -0.63
N VAL A 263 2.77 -23.47 0.02
CA VAL A 263 3.73 -24.44 0.55
C VAL A 263 4.57 -25.05 -0.57
N ASN A 264 3.95 -25.41 -1.71
CA ASN A 264 4.69 -25.90 -2.88
C ASN A 264 5.70 -24.85 -3.38
N GLY A 265 5.28 -23.57 -3.44
CA GLY A 265 6.14 -22.45 -3.82
C GLY A 265 7.32 -22.26 -2.88
N ILE A 266 7.10 -22.31 -1.56
CA ILE A 266 8.16 -22.23 -0.55
C ILE A 266 9.13 -23.40 -0.73
N LYS A 267 8.62 -24.63 -0.86
CA LYS A 267 9.44 -25.82 -1.04
C LYS A 267 10.32 -25.74 -2.29
N SER A 268 9.76 -25.23 -3.39
CA SER A 268 10.51 -25.01 -4.63
C SER A 268 11.60 -23.95 -4.46
N ALA A 269 11.28 -22.83 -3.79
CA ALA A 269 12.22 -21.74 -3.59
C ALA A 269 13.43 -22.13 -2.72
N VAL A 270 13.21 -22.89 -1.63
CA VAL A 270 14.31 -23.31 -0.73
C VAL A 270 15.08 -24.53 -1.24
N GLY A 271 14.49 -25.32 -2.14
CA GLY A 271 15.13 -26.48 -2.78
C GLY A 271 15.98 -26.13 -4.01
N THR A 272 15.94 -24.90 -4.48
CA THR A 272 16.74 -24.43 -5.61
C THR A 272 18.05 -23.83 -5.06
N PRO A 273 19.25 -24.40 -5.36
CA PRO A 273 20.51 -23.76 -4.97
C PRO A 273 20.59 -22.38 -5.64
N VAL A 274 20.97 -21.37 -4.87
CA VAL A 274 21.28 -20.01 -5.36
C VAL A 274 22.56 -20.01 -6.15
#